data_6ac32546694dea2127e990f5ae4112e4
#
_entry.id   6ac32546694dea2127e990f5ae4112e4
#
_cell.length_a   1.000
_cell.length_b   1.000
_cell.length_c   1.000
_cell.angle_alpha   90.00
_cell.angle_beta   90.00
_cell.angle_gamma   90.00
#
_symmetry.space_group_name_H-M   'P 1'
#
loop_
_entity.id
_entity.type
_entity.pdbx_description
1 polymer ?
#
loop_
_entity_poly.entity_id
_entity_poly.type
_entity_poly.pdbx_seq_one_letter_code
_entity_poly.pdbx_strand_id
1 'polypeptide(L)'
;CLTPPPRPDARADAKLGERLVKLAYGVSTLDGFGSFSRAELIACGLLFDYLALTQAGGQARLDPPLRSAPDAFLAIDPATRVSLEIERSSRGQRQGSLVASIDRTVTAAGARLLAFRLGRPSRYAAEIERRLDAVAFFLDATERREFARDALKRASDLERSRMRLSLRRGGPRDLAALAACLS
;
A
#
# COMPACT_ATOMS: atom_id res chain seq x y z
N CYS A 1 8.22 17.66 -13.31
CA CYS A 1 9.03 18.32 -12.28
C CYS A 1 9.38 17.27 -11.24
N LEU A 2 10.63 16.82 -11.22
CA LEU A 2 11.13 15.91 -10.18
C LEU A 2 11.43 16.75 -8.95
N THR A 3 10.62 16.61 -7.91
CA THR A 3 10.91 17.20 -6.61
C THR A 3 12.19 16.55 -6.08
N PRO A 4 13.23 17.30 -5.73
CA PRO A 4 14.44 16.71 -5.19
C PRO A 4 14.13 15.94 -3.91
N PRO A 5 14.77 14.78 -3.68
CA PRO A 5 14.60 14.05 -2.43
C PRO A 5 14.98 14.94 -1.24
N PRO A 6 14.30 14.81 -0.10
CA PRO A 6 14.68 15.55 1.10
C PRO A 6 16.15 15.28 1.43
N ARG A 7 16.90 16.33 1.78
CA ARG A 7 18.31 16.18 2.14
C ARG A 7 18.45 15.31 3.37
N PRO A 8 19.10 14.14 3.29
CA PRO A 8 19.11 13.18 4.40
C PRO A 8 19.84 13.68 5.64
N ASP A 9 20.76 14.63 5.49
CA ASP A 9 21.76 14.90 6.51
C ASP A 9 21.33 15.88 7.62
N ALA A 10 20.30 16.68 7.43
CA ALA A 10 19.88 17.69 8.39
C ALA A 10 18.69 17.30 9.28
N ARG A 11 17.98 16.21 8.98
CA ARG A 11 16.68 15.89 9.59
C ARG A 11 16.49 14.43 10.02
N ALA A 12 17.53 13.62 9.96
CA ALA A 12 17.50 12.22 10.40
C ALA A 12 17.54 12.10 11.93
N ASP A 13 16.61 12.77 12.62
CA ASP A 13 16.49 12.74 14.08
C ASP A 13 15.22 11.96 14.48
N ALA A 14 15.44 10.89 15.25
CA ALA A 14 14.36 10.06 15.78
C ALA A 14 13.42 10.85 16.73
N LYS A 15 13.96 11.80 17.51
CA LYS A 15 13.15 12.64 18.41
C LYS A 15 12.25 13.58 17.62
N LEU A 16 12.75 14.13 16.52
CA LEU A 16 11.93 14.93 15.61
C LEU A 16 10.84 14.06 14.96
N GLY A 17 11.18 12.88 14.49
CA GLY A 17 10.22 11.92 13.93
C GLY A 17 9.12 11.56 14.91
N GLU A 18 9.48 11.21 16.15
CA GLU A 18 8.52 10.93 17.22
C GLU A 18 7.58 12.12 17.46
N ARG A 19 8.13 13.32 17.54
CA ARG A 19 7.35 14.55 17.77
C ARG A 19 6.38 14.83 16.62
N LEU A 20 6.79 14.63 15.37
CA LEU A 20 5.94 14.81 14.20
C LEU A 20 4.80 13.80 14.15
N VAL A 21 5.08 12.53 14.48
CA VAL A 21 4.04 11.49 14.57
C VAL A 21 3.05 11.83 15.69
N LYS A 22 3.51 12.18 16.90
CA LYS A 22 2.64 12.59 18.01
C LYS A 22 1.74 13.77 17.63
N LEU A 23 2.30 14.77 16.98
CA LEU A 23 1.55 15.95 16.52
C LEU A 23 0.51 15.59 15.47
N ALA A 24 0.86 14.76 14.51
CA ALA A 24 -0.03 14.38 13.40
C ALA A 24 -1.27 13.61 13.87
N TYR A 25 -1.13 12.80 14.91
CA TYR A 25 -2.23 11.99 15.46
C TYR A 25 -2.82 12.55 16.77
N GLY A 26 -2.31 13.67 17.28
CA GLY A 26 -2.82 14.30 18.50
C GLY A 26 -2.63 13.44 19.76
N VAL A 27 -1.55 12.65 19.82
CA VAL A 27 -1.28 11.72 20.92
C VAL A 27 -0.07 12.19 21.76
N SER A 28 -0.09 11.90 23.06
CA SER A 28 1.02 12.21 23.96
C SER A 28 2.13 11.15 23.91
N THR A 29 1.77 9.88 23.67
CA THR A 29 2.71 8.76 23.56
C THR A 29 2.43 7.95 22.30
N LEU A 30 3.41 7.17 21.84
CA LEU A 30 3.25 6.28 20.67
C LEU A 30 2.89 4.84 21.07
N ASP A 31 2.76 4.55 22.36
CA ASP A 31 2.55 3.19 22.86
C ASP A 31 1.31 2.52 22.30
N GLY A 32 0.25 3.31 22.00
CA GLY A 32 -0.96 2.83 21.35
C GLY A 32 -0.77 2.35 19.90
N PHE A 33 0.32 2.76 19.25
CA PHE A 33 0.68 2.33 17.89
C PHE A 33 1.76 1.23 17.90
N GLY A 34 2.31 0.89 19.08
CA GLY A 34 3.39 -0.07 19.27
C GLY A 34 4.75 0.59 19.50
N SER A 35 5.77 -0.24 19.73
CA SER A 35 7.14 0.24 19.95
C SER A 35 7.86 0.45 18.62
N PHE A 36 8.29 1.68 18.34
CA PHE A 36 9.05 2.01 17.13
C PHE A 36 10.54 1.99 17.40
N SER A 37 11.30 1.45 16.47
CA SER A 37 12.76 1.58 16.46
C SER A 37 13.18 2.98 16.06
N ARG A 38 14.45 3.34 16.38
CA ARG A 38 15.03 4.63 15.98
C ARG A 38 14.94 4.86 14.46
N ALA A 39 15.17 3.83 13.66
CA ALA A 39 15.12 3.91 12.20
C ALA A 39 13.70 4.16 11.69
N GLU A 40 12.70 3.50 12.28
CA GLU A 40 11.29 3.70 11.93
C GLU A 40 10.83 5.14 12.25
N LEU A 41 11.23 5.68 13.39
CA LEU A 41 10.92 7.07 13.75
C LEU A 41 11.58 8.08 12.80
N ILE A 42 12.84 7.85 12.39
CA ILE A 42 13.51 8.68 11.39
C ILE A 42 12.75 8.61 10.06
N ALA A 43 12.38 7.41 9.61
CA ALA A 43 11.63 7.24 8.37
C ALA A 43 10.26 7.95 8.40
N CYS A 44 9.54 7.87 9.51
CA CYS A 44 8.31 8.62 9.72
C CYS A 44 8.55 10.13 9.64
N GLY A 45 9.58 10.63 10.29
CA GLY A 45 9.94 12.06 10.26
C GLY A 45 10.21 12.56 8.84
N LEU A 46 11.00 11.82 8.08
CA LEU A 46 11.30 12.14 6.67
C LEU A 46 10.04 12.11 5.80
N LEU A 47 9.14 11.17 6.05
CA LEU A 47 7.85 11.08 5.35
C LEU A 47 6.99 12.31 5.62
N PHE A 48 6.85 12.74 6.89
CA PHE A 48 6.08 13.93 7.25
C PHE A 48 6.67 15.20 6.66
N ASP A 49 7.99 15.36 6.66
CA ASP A 49 8.68 16.46 5.99
C ASP A 49 8.40 16.49 4.49
N TYR A 50 8.49 15.34 3.83
CA TYR A 50 8.18 15.23 2.42
C TYR A 50 6.73 15.59 2.11
N LEU A 51 5.79 15.13 2.92
CA LEU A 51 4.38 15.47 2.77
C LEU A 51 4.13 16.97 2.99
N ALA A 52 4.78 17.59 3.96
CA ALA A 52 4.67 19.03 4.20
C ALA A 52 5.17 19.85 3.00
N LEU A 53 6.27 19.42 2.37
CA LEU A 53 6.82 20.07 1.18
C LEU A 53 5.93 19.89 -0.06
N THR A 54 5.33 18.71 -0.24
CA THR A 54 4.61 18.39 -1.48
C THR A 54 3.14 18.77 -1.44
N GLN A 55 2.56 18.98 -0.25
CA GLN A 55 1.13 19.21 -0.08
C GLN A 55 0.75 20.67 0.16
N ALA A 56 1.70 21.62 0.06
CA ALA A 56 1.45 23.06 0.08
C ALA A 56 0.44 23.51 1.18
N GLY A 57 0.61 23.00 2.42
CA GLY A 57 -0.24 23.35 3.57
C GLY A 57 -1.52 22.50 3.74
N GLY A 58 -1.79 21.57 2.85
CA GLY A 58 -2.84 20.55 3.05
C GLY A 58 -2.38 19.48 4.03
N GLN A 59 -3.10 19.26 5.13
CA GLN A 59 -2.82 18.13 6.01
C GLN A 59 -3.33 16.83 5.36
N ALA A 60 -2.41 15.95 4.96
CA ALA A 60 -2.76 14.60 4.58
C ALA A 60 -3.32 13.87 5.80
N ARG A 61 -4.56 13.40 5.73
CA ARG A 61 -5.04 12.42 6.70
C ARG A 61 -4.38 11.08 6.39
N LEU A 62 -3.45 10.70 7.24
CA LEU A 62 -2.81 9.40 7.21
C LEU A 62 -3.52 8.47 8.19
N ASP A 63 -3.69 7.21 7.81
CA ASP A 63 -4.12 6.19 8.76
C ASP A 63 -3.02 6.00 9.83
N PRO A 64 -3.36 5.57 11.05
CA PRO A 64 -2.38 5.35 12.10
C PRO A 64 -1.24 4.44 11.64
N PRO A 65 0.00 4.71 12.03
CA PRO A 65 1.12 3.89 11.63
C PRO A 65 0.96 2.48 12.21
N LEU A 66 0.98 1.49 11.32
CA LEU A 66 0.96 0.08 11.71
C LEU A 66 2.37 -0.49 11.53
N ARG A 67 2.90 -1.05 12.60
CA ARG A 67 4.17 -1.76 12.51
C ARG A 67 3.95 -3.06 11.74
N SER A 68 4.61 -3.18 10.61
CA SER A 68 4.70 -4.48 9.93
C SER A 68 5.65 -5.37 10.71
N ALA A 69 5.18 -6.55 11.16
CA ALA A 69 6.08 -7.52 11.77
C ALA A 69 7.17 -7.89 10.77
N PRO A 70 8.47 -7.68 11.09
CA PRO A 70 9.55 -7.97 10.16
C PRO A 70 9.53 -9.42 9.65
N ASP A 71 9.06 -10.33 10.50
CA ASP A 71 9.02 -11.76 10.22
C ASP A 71 7.74 -12.25 9.53
N ALA A 72 6.80 -11.35 9.22
CA ALA A 72 5.55 -11.73 8.57
C ALA A 72 5.72 -12.15 7.10
N PHE A 73 6.79 -11.70 6.47
CA PHE A 73 7.04 -11.90 5.05
C PHE A 73 8.40 -12.56 4.82
N LEU A 74 8.48 -13.32 3.73
CA LEU A 74 9.75 -13.84 3.24
C LEU A 74 10.63 -12.67 2.78
N ALA A 75 11.81 -12.55 3.37
CA ALA A 75 12.79 -11.55 2.97
C ALA A 75 13.42 -11.99 1.63
N ILE A 76 13.10 -11.26 0.57
CA ILE A 76 13.72 -11.43 -0.75
C ILE A 76 14.54 -10.17 -1.02
N ASP A 77 15.83 -10.32 -1.16
CA ASP A 77 16.72 -9.20 -1.46
C ASP A 77 16.45 -8.61 -2.85
N PRO A 78 16.85 -7.35 -3.12
CA PRO A 78 16.58 -6.69 -4.39
C PRO A 78 17.16 -7.41 -5.60
N ALA A 79 18.35 -8.01 -5.50
CA ALA A 79 18.99 -8.69 -6.60
C ALA A 79 18.24 -9.99 -6.97
N THR A 80 17.89 -10.79 -5.96
CA THR A 80 17.07 -11.99 -6.12
C THR A 80 15.70 -11.64 -6.70
N ARG A 81 15.07 -10.55 -6.26
CA ARG A 81 13.77 -10.10 -6.79
C ARG A 81 13.84 -9.76 -8.28
N VAL A 82 14.91 -9.10 -8.71
CA VAL A 82 15.18 -8.81 -10.13
C VAL A 82 15.45 -10.10 -10.91
N SER A 83 16.30 -10.98 -10.39
CA SER A 83 16.61 -12.28 -11.00
C SER A 83 15.38 -13.16 -11.23
N LEU A 84 14.45 -13.16 -10.27
CA LEU A 84 13.20 -13.92 -10.36
C LEU A 84 12.13 -13.23 -11.24
N GLU A 85 12.44 -12.05 -11.75
CA GLU A 85 11.52 -11.27 -12.60
C GLU A 85 10.09 -11.15 -12.03
N ILE A 86 9.97 -10.98 -10.70
CA ILE A 86 8.66 -10.99 -10.03
C ILE A 86 7.78 -9.84 -10.51
N GLU A 87 8.26 -8.61 -10.41
CA GLU A 87 7.49 -7.40 -10.75
C GLU A 87 7.86 -6.83 -12.11
N ARG A 88 9.11 -7.01 -12.52
CA ARG A 88 9.68 -6.52 -13.77
C ARG A 88 10.59 -7.58 -14.38
N SER A 89 10.59 -7.64 -15.71
CA SER A 89 11.54 -8.47 -16.46
C SER A 89 12.98 -7.95 -16.32
N SER A 90 13.95 -8.73 -16.75
CA SER A 90 15.38 -8.35 -16.85
C SER A 90 15.58 -7.05 -17.66
N ARG A 91 14.64 -6.73 -18.56
CA ARG A 91 14.64 -5.48 -19.34
C ARG A 91 13.98 -4.30 -18.60
N GLY A 92 13.61 -4.45 -17.33
CA GLY A 92 12.97 -3.43 -16.52
C GLY A 92 11.49 -3.16 -16.85
N GLN A 93 10.90 -3.92 -17.79
CA GLN A 93 9.51 -3.77 -18.21
C GLN A 93 8.59 -4.64 -17.35
N ARG A 94 7.32 -4.26 -17.22
CA ARG A 94 6.31 -5.12 -16.58
C ARG A 94 6.02 -6.37 -17.44
N GLN A 95 5.99 -6.22 -18.74
CA GLN A 95 5.81 -7.33 -19.68
C GLN A 95 6.96 -8.33 -19.54
N GLY A 96 6.63 -9.62 -19.49
CA GLY A 96 7.59 -10.68 -19.25
C GLY A 96 7.84 -10.99 -17.76
N SER A 97 7.26 -10.22 -16.83
CA SER A 97 7.36 -10.53 -15.40
C SER A 97 6.33 -11.56 -14.95
N LEU A 98 6.58 -12.20 -13.79
CA LEU A 98 5.63 -13.12 -13.15
C LEU A 98 4.28 -12.45 -12.90
N VAL A 99 4.28 -11.22 -12.36
CA VAL A 99 3.05 -10.44 -12.15
C VAL A 99 2.27 -10.30 -13.45
N ALA A 100 2.92 -9.93 -14.56
CA ALA A 100 2.24 -9.74 -15.84
C ALA A 100 1.64 -11.03 -16.39
N SER A 101 2.33 -12.15 -16.19
CA SER A 101 1.90 -13.46 -16.69
C SER A 101 0.64 -13.98 -16.01
N ILE A 102 0.47 -13.72 -14.71
CA ILE A 102 -0.65 -14.23 -13.94
C ILE A 102 -1.74 -13.18 -13.64
N ASP A 103 -1.49 -11.90 -13.93
CA ASP A 103 -2.46 -10.83 -13.66
C ASP A 103 -3.72 -10.99 -14.50
N ARG A 104 -4.81 -11.34 -13.84
CA ARG A 104 -6.17 -11.41 -14.38
C ARG A 104 -7.12 -10.54 -13.57
N THR A 105 -6.57 -9.57 -12.83
CA THR A 105 -7.35 -8.66 -12.00
C THR A 105 -8.23 -7.75 -12.87
N VAL A 106 -9.36 -7.35 -12.34
CA VAL A 106 -10.33 -6.48 -13.03
C VAL A 106 -10.39 -5.08 -12.41
N THR A 107 -9.63 -4.86 -11.32
CA THR A 107 -9.56 -3.57 -10.62
C THR A 107 -8.11 -3.14 -10.38
N ALA A 108 -7.87 -1.83 -10.34
CA ALA A 108 -6.55 -1.30 -10.00
C ALA A 108 -6.10 -1.69 -8.58
N ALA A 109 -7.03 -1.73 -7.63
CA ALA A 109 -6.75 -2.18 -6.26
C ALA A 109 -6.33 -3.66 -6.22
N GLY A 110 -7.04 -4.52 -6.98
CA GLY A 110 -6.67 -5.92 -7.12
C GLY A 110 -5.28 -6.12 -7.73
N ALA A 111 -4.94 -5.37 -8.77
CA ALA A 111 -3.62 -5.43 -9.38
C ALA A 111 -2.50 -5.02 -8.41
N ARG A 112 -2.73 -3.97 -7.60
CA ARG A 112 -1.79 -3.57 -6.54
C ARG A 112 -1.63 -4.64 -5.47
N LEU A 113 -2.74 -5.25 -5.04
CA LEU A 113 -2.71 -6.31 -4.04
C LEU A 113 -1.99 -7.56 -4.55
N LEU A 114 -2.21 -7.95 -5.81
CA LEU A 114 -1.50 -9.06 -6.43
C LEU A 114 0.00 -8.82 -6.46
N ALA A 115 0.43 -7.66 -6.96
CA ALA A 115 1.85 -7.29 -6.99
C ALA A 115 2.46 -7.25 -5.58
N PHE A 116 1.74 -6.68 -4.60
CA PHE A 116 2.18 -6.65 -3.21
C PHE A 116 2.38 -8.05 -2.63
N ARG A 117 1.42 -8.97 -2.84
CA ARG A 117 1.49 -10.35 -2.33
C ARG A 117 2.60 -11.17 -2.97
N LEU A 118 2.85 -10.99 -4.26
CA LEU A 118 3.94 -11.67 -4.97
C LEU A 118 5.30 -11.12 -4.55
N GLY A 119 5.41 -9.80 -4.40
CA GLY A 119 6.64 -9.17 -3.95
C GLY A 119 6.95 -9.41 -2.46
N ARG A 120 5.95 -9.80 -1.66
CA ARG A 120 6.07 -10.05 -0.21
C ARG A 120 5.28 -11.29 0.20
N PRO A 121 5.78 -12.50 -0.13
CA PRO A 121 5.13 -13.74 0.25
C PRO A 121 5.02 -13.88 1.77
N SER A 122 3.88 -14.35 2.26
CA SER A 122 3.69 -14.62 3.68
C SER A 122 4.57 -15.79 4.14
N ARG A 123 5.04 -15.74 5.38
CA ARG A 123 5.73 -16.86 6.04
C ARG A 123 4.79 -17.71 6.90
N TYR A 124 3.58 -17.27 7.12
CA TYR A 124 2.63 -17.99 7.96
C TYR A 124 1.83 -19.01 7.14
N ALA A 125 2.03 -20.31 7.41
CA ALA A 125 1.37 -21.39 6.71
C ALA A 125 -0.16 -21.23 6.75
N ALA A 126 -0.74 -20.95 7.91
CA ALA A 126 -2.18 -20.75 8.06
C ALA A 126 -2.75 -19.63 7.17
N GLU A 127 -1.99 -18.54 6.97
CA GLU A 127 -2.40 -17.47 6.08
C GLU A 127 -2.30 -17.89 4.60
N ILE A 128 -1.28 -18.68 4.27
CA ILE A 128 -1.10 -19.23 2.92
C ILE A 128 -2.26 -20.19 2.61
N GLU A 129 -2.53 -21.13 3.48
CA GLU A 129 -3.62 -22.10 3.35
C GLU A 129 -4.97 -21.41 3.19
N ARG A 130 -5.30 -20.45 4.04
CA ARG A 130 -6.52 -19.66 3.92
C ARG A 130 -6.67 -18.95 2.57
N ARG A 131 -5.56 -18.48 2.00
CA ARG A 131 -5.56 -17.86 0.66
C ARG A 131 -5.73 -18.88 -0.45
N LEU A 132 -5.13 -20.05 -0.30
CA LEU A 132 -5.28 -21.15 -1.26
C LEU A 132 -6.70 -21.71 -1.23
N ASP A 133 -7.32 -21.84 -0.06
CA ASP A 133 -8.73 -22.25 0.09
C ASP A 133 -9.67 -21.28 -0.63
N ALA A 134 -9.42 -19.96 -0.50
CA ALA A 134 -10.20 -18.97 -1.23
C ALA A 134 -10.03 -19.08 -2.76
N VAL A 135 -8.84 -19.43 -3.24
CA VAL A 135 -8.61 -19.69 -4.67
C VAL A 135 -9.35 -20.95 -5.11
N ALA A 136 -9.24 -22.05 -4.34
CA ALA A 136 -9.93 -23.30 -4.62
C ALA A 136 -11.46 -23.09 -4.67
N PHE A 137 -12.03 -22.38 -3.69
CA PHE A 137 -13.44 -22.02 -3.68
C PHE A 137 -13.91 -21.35 -4.98
N PHE A 138 -13.16 -20.38 -5.49
CA PHE A 138 -13.52 -19.69 -6.72
C PHE A 138 -13.18 -20.48 -8.00
N LEU A 139 -12.30 -21.45 -7.94
CA LEU A 139 -12.08 -22.39 -9.04
C LEU A 139 -13.28 -23.31 -9.23
N ASP A 140 -13.81 -23.83 -8.15
CA ASP A 140 -14.95 -24.76 -8.17
C ASP A 140 -16.29 -24.04 -8.43
N ALA A 141 -16.45 -22.81 -7.92
CA ALA A 141 -17.67 -22.02 -8.03
C ALA A 141 -17.59 -20.99 -9.18
N THR A 142 -17.63 -21.46 -10.41
CA THR A 142 -17.48 -20.61 -11.62
C THR A 142 -18.49 -19.47 -11.68
N GLU A 143 -19.76 -19.72 -11.41
CA GLU A 143 -20.83 -18.70 -11.42
C GLU A 143 -20.58 -17.61 -10.38
N ARG A 144 -20.18 -17.98 -9.16
CA ARG A 144 -19.85 -17.02 -8.09
C ARG A 144 -18.62 -16.20 -8.46
N ARG A 145 -17.62 -16.82 -9.08
CA ARG A 145 -16.43 -16.12 -9.57
C ARG A 145 -16.78 -15.08 -10.63
N GLU A 146 -17.62 -15.45 -11.61
CA GLU A 146 -18.06 -14.53 -12.67
C GLU A 146 -18.89 -13.38 -12.09
N PHE A 147 -19.85 -13.69 -11.23
CA PHE A 147 -20.64 -12.68 -10.54
C PHE A 147 -19.77 -11.68 -9.76
N ALA A 148 -18.82 -12.19 -8.96
CA ALA A 148 -17.89 -11.36 -8.20
C ALA A 148 -17.02 -10.49 -9.13
N ARG A 149 -16.53 -11.05 -10.23
CA ARG A 149 -15.73 -10.31 -11.20
C ARG A 149 -16.53 -9.21 -11.89
N ASP A 150 -17.78 -9.45 -12.22
CA ASP A 150 -18.64 -8.45 -12.86
C ASP A 150 -19.04 -7.34 -11.87
N ALA A 151 -19.27 -7.68 -10.62
CA ALA A 151 -19.45 -6.68 -9.57
C ALA A 151 -18.19 -5.81 -9.41
N LEU A 152 -17.01 -6.42 -9.35
CA LEU A 152 -15.73 -5.72 -9.24
C LEU A 152 -15.42 -4.83 -10.45
N LYS A 153 -15.79 -5.23 -11.68
CA LYS A 153 -15.59 -4.37 -12.87
C LYS A 153 -16.37 -3.05 -12.78
N ARG A 154 -17.51 -3.06 -12.08
CA ARG A 154 -18.32 -1.86 -11.85
C ARG A 154 -17.81 -1.02 -10.69
N ALA A 155 -17.01 -1.62 -9.80
CA ALA A 155 -16.46 -0.92 -8.66
C ALA A 155 -15.36 0.08 -9.08
N SER A 156 -15.46 1.31 -8.63
CA SER A 156 -14.42 2.31 -8.80
C SER A 156 -13.25 2.07 -7.82
N ASP A 157 -12.11 2.74 -8.05
CA ASP A 157 -10.97 2.72 -7.11
C ASP A 157 -11.31 3.58 -5.88
N LEU A 158 -12.01 2.99 -4.92
CA LEU A 158 -12.47 3.63 -3.68
C LEU A 158 -11.34 4.29 -2.90
N GLU A 159 -10.21 3.62 -2.80
CA GLU A 159 -9.08 4.14 -2.03
C GLU A 159 -8.50 5.41 -2.65
N ARG A 160 -8.38 5.44 -3.96
CA ARG A 160 -7.94 6.63 -4.70
C ARG A 160 -8.92 7.79 -4.57
N SER A 161 -10.23 7.52 -4.67
CA SER A 161 -11.26 8.53 -4.50
C SER A 161 -11.29 9.06 -3.07
N ARG A 162 -11.21 8.18 -2.07
CA ARG A 162 -11.09 8.55 -0.65
C ARG A 162 -9.86 9.44 -0.41
N MET A 163 -8.70 9.04 -0.95
CA MET A 163 -7.46 9.80 -0.81
C MET A 163 -7.60 11.20 -1.41
N ARG A 164 -8.15 11.32 -2.62
CA ARG A 164 -8.35 12.62 -3.27
C ARG A 164 -9.28 13.54 -2.46
N LEU A 165 -10.36 13.00 -1.93
CA LEU A 165 -11.29 13.74 -1.07
C LEU A 165 -10.63 14.17 0.24
N SER A 166 -9.88 13.28 0.89
CA SER A 166 -9.13 13.60 2.11
C SER A 166 -8.11 14.73 1.90
N LEU A 167 -7.50 14.78 0.72
CA LEU A 167 -6.55 15.82 0.33
C LEU A 167 -7.23 17.10 -0.20
N ARG A 168 -8.56 17.22 -0.11
CA ARG A 168 -9.36 18.32 -0.69
C ARG A 168 -9.11 18.53 -2.19
N ARG A 169 -8.70 17.47 -2.88
CA ARG A 169 -8.49 17.44 -4.35
C ARG A 169 -9.55 16.61 -5.07
N GLY A 170 -10.51 16.07 -4.32
CA GLY A 170 -11.65 15.31 -4.85
C GLY A 170 -12.72 16.22 -5.41
N GLY A 171 -13.40 15.75 -6.44
CA GLY A 171 -14.53 16.43 -7.07
C GLY A 171 -15.82 15.64 -6.91
N PRO A 172 -16.96 16.16 -7.46
CA PRO A 172 -18.25 15.47 -7.42
C PRO A 172 -18.21 14.05 -7.97
N ARG A 173 -17.35 13.78 -8.96
CA ARG A 173 -17.15 12.44 -9.53
C ARG A 173 -16.55 11.46 -8.53
N ASP A 174 -15.66 11.91 -7.65
CA ASP A 174 -15.08 11.04 -6.61
C ASP A 174 -16.13 10.67 -5.56
N LEU A 175 -17.02 11.62 -5.21
CA LEU A 175 -18.17 11.36 -4.31
C LEU A 175 -19.18 10.39 -4.94
N ALA A 176 -19.56 10.63 -6.20
CA ALA A 176 -20.46 9.74 -6.93
C ALA A 176 -19.88 8.32 -7.05
N ALA A 177 -18.58 8.20 -7.31
CA ALA A 177 -17.89 6.91 -7.37
C ALA A 177 -17.92 6.17 -6.03
N LEU A 178 -17.75 6.87 -4.90
CA LEU A 178 -17.89 6.30 -3.56
C LEU A 178 -19.32 5.84 -3.30
N ALA A 179 -20.30 6.69 -3.57
CA ALA A 179 -21.72 6.36 -3.38
C ALA A 179 -22.11 5.11 -4.17
N ALA A 180 -21.73 5.03 -5.45
CA ALA A 180 -22.05 3.89 -6.32
C ALA A 180 -21.38 2.58 -5.90
N CYS A 181 -20.31 2.61 -5.11
CA CYS A 181 -19.67 1.41 -4.60
C CYS A 181 -20.20 0.96 -3.23
N LEU A 182 -20.92 1.83 -2.52
CA LEU A 182 -21.48 1.55 -1.19
C LEU A 182 -22.97 1.19 -1.24
N SER A 183 -23.61 1.38 -2.38
CA SER A 183 -24.99 0.96 -2.69
C SER A 183 -25.00 -0.44 -3.32
#